data_baba5e4e14da01e3745e621c57b7134e
#
_entry.id   baba5e4e14da01e3745e621c57b7134e
#
_cell.length_a   1.000
_cell.length_b   1.000
_cell.length_c   1.000
_cell.angle_alpha   90.00
_cell.angle_beta   90.00
_cell.angle_gamma   90.00
#
_symmetry.space_group_name_H-M   'P 1'
#
loop_
_entity.id
_entity.type
_entity.pdbx_description
1 polymer ?
#
loop_
_entity_poly.entity_id
_entity_poly.type
_entity_poly.pdbx_seq_one_letter_code
_entity_poly.pdbx_strand_id
1 'polypeptide(L)'
;MKGSILTIAVLLLAAFNAFGTTYEVKPGTALDTIAEVPWATLQPGDTVLIYWRATPYKEKWVICRQGTAAQPITIQGVLGPNGERPVIDGNGATTPAGLDYWNENRGTIKIGGANVPADTMPKYITLANLEVRGAYAAYQFTRFNGQTQSYAQNAAPIYVEKAENLTVQNCIITDGGNGLFIGSSDTEPSRNILVKGNYIYGNGNVGSAFEHNNYTAAIGITFDSNRFGPLRPGANGNGLRDRSAGLVVRYNWIEGGNRNLDLVDGEDSILIRNDPGYHKTFVYGNVLIKPDGGNNQTTHYGGDSGTTADYRKGMLYFYNNTVVSTRTGTTVVFRLSTIDETCDARNNIFFTNTAGTSLAMLAETGTLSLANNWAKAGWRNSFESPFGGIVSGGSSFLIGTAPGFVDLANQDFRLLSNAQAIGAGTSLNVDVQPANNVIRQYVKHQSSEDRPVSGTLDIGAYEFAATPTLVSISGRVTTPDGRGLRNAIVAITDGQGMRQTAATSSFGLYSFDAIAAGRTYTITVISKLYRFAPRGISPTGALSDVDFVGQE
;
A
#
# COMPACT_ATOMS: atom_id res chain seq x y z
N MET A 1 -27.78 -24.15 68.34
CA MET A 1 -27.52 -23.32 67.18
C MET A 1 -26.18 -23.72 66.63
N LYS A 2 -26.18 -24.44 65.48
CA LYS A 2 -24.96 -24.87 64.79
C LYS A 2 -24.74 -23.89 63.63
N GLY A 3 -23.69 -23.08 63.69
CA GLY A 3 -23.31 -22.18 62.63
C GLY A 3 -22.49 -22.93 61.58
N SER A 4 -22.98 -22.98 60.33
CA SER A 4 -22.26 -23.49 59.18
C SER A 4 -21.38 -22.37 58.62
N ILE A 5 -20.07 -22.57 58.57
CA ILE A 5 -19.11 -21.70 57.89
C ILE A 5 -19.04 -22.14 56.44
N LEU A 6 -19.46 -21.24 55.52
CA LEU A 6 -19.39 -21.44 54.09
C LEU A 6 -18.01 -20.94 53.61
N THR A 7 -17.12 -21.85 53.27
CA THR A 7 -15.81 -21.51 52.69
C THR A 7 -15.98 -21.28 51.20
N ILE A 8 -15.86 -20.03 50.74
CA ILE A 8 -15.82 -19.66 49.31
C ILE A 8 -14.39 -19.84 48.82
N ALA A 9 -14.13 -20.88 48.01
CA ALA A 9 -12.89 -21.05 47.28
C ALA A 9 -12.89 -20.13 46.06
N VAL A 10 -12.10 -19.06 46.06
CA VAL A 10 -11.83 -18.23 44.89
C VAL A 10 -10.80 -18.94 44.03
N LEU A 11 -11.21 -19.53 42.90
CA LEU A 11 -10.31 -20.00 41.88
C LEU A 11 -9.74 -18.77 41.14
N LEU A 12 -8.49 -18.39 41.45
CA LEU A 12 -7.72 -17.51 40.58
C LEU A 12 -7.32 -18.32 39.33
N LEU A 13 -8.02 -18.12 38.21
CA LEU A 13 -7.51 -18.49 36.91
C LEU A 13 -6.34 -17.55 36.58
N ALA A 14 -5.12 -17.99 36.79
CA ALA A 14 -3.94 -17.35 36.22
C ALA A 14 -4.02 -17.56 34.70
N ALA A 15 -4.36 -16.50 33.94
CA ALA A 15 -4.19 -16.47 32.51
C ALA A 15 -2.68 -16.49 32.23
N PHE A 16 -2.11 -17.66 31.98
CA PHE A 16 -0.79 -17.75 31.38
C PHE A 16 -0.92 -17.15 29.97
N ASN A 17 -0.35 -15.97 29.76
CA ASN A 17 -0.03 -15.51 28.43
C ASN A 17 1.04 -16.46 27.87
N ALA A 18 0.63 -17.52 27.21
CA ALA A 18 1.55 -18.36 26.46
C ALA A 18 2.14 -17.47 25.36
N PHE A 19 3.43 -17.17 25.43
CA PHE A 19 4.16 -16.56 24.32
C PHE A 19 4.14 -17.56 23.17
N GLY A 20 3.87 -17.08 21.94
CA GLY A 20 3.91 -17.93 20.75
C GLY A 20 5.31 -18.50 20.53
N THR A 21 5.38 -19.67 19.91
CA THR A 21 6.63 -20.34 19.56
C THR A 21 7.23 -19.73 18.30
N THR A 22 8.55 -19.58 18.27
CA THR A 22 9.29 -19.20 17.06
C THR A 22 9.92 -20.45 16.43
N TYR A 23 9.55 -20.71 15.19
CA TYR A 23 10.07 -21.79 14.34
C TYR A 23 11.04 -21.17 13.34
N GLU A 24 12.33 -21.51 13.44
CA GLU A 24 13.36 -21.00 12.54
C GLU A 24 13.69 -22.03 11.46
N VAL A 25 13.26 -21.80 10.24
CA VAL A 25 13.62 -22.61 9.05
C VAL A 25 14.94 -22.11 8.50
N LYS A 26 16.02 -22.81 8.85
CA LYS A 26 17.38 -22.40 8.53
C LYS A 26 18.26 -23.62 8.23
N PRO A 27 19.05 -23.63 7.14
CA PRO A 27 19.93 -24.73 6.81
C PRO A 27 20.86 -25.12 7.96
N GLY A 28 20.91 -26.43 8.26
CA GLY A 28 21.76 -26.98 9.31
C GLY A 28 21.22 -26.82 10.74
N THR A 29 19.95 -26.53 10.91
CA THR A 29 19.23 -26.47 12.19
C THR A 29 18.21 -27.62 12.33
N ALA A 30 17.45 -27.64 13.44
CA ALA A 30 16.41 -28.65 13.67
C ALA A 30 15.24 -28.54 12.65
N LEU A 31 15.00 -27.35 12.06
CA LEU A 31 14.08 -27.14 10.95
C LEU A 31 14.88 -26.69 9.73
N ASP A 32 15.33 -27.63 8.94
CA ASP A 32 16.14 -27.39 7.73
C ASP A 32 15.25 -27.06 6.52
N THR A 33 14.00 -27.52 6.56
CA THR A 33 13.01 -27.39 5.49
C THR A 33 11.69 -26.81 6.00
N ILE A 34 10.91 -26.20 5.08
CA ILE A 34 9.56 -25.69 5.39
C ILE A 34 8.61 -26.84 5.76
N ALA A 35 8.86 -28.04 5.25
CA ALA A 35 8.07 -29.24 5.55
C ALA A 35 8.08 -29.64 7.03
N GLU A 36 9.11 -29.27 7.77
CA GLU A 36 9.28 -29.60 9.19
C GLU A 36 8.51 -28.65 10.13
N VAL A 37 8.01 -27.54 9.62
CA VAL A 37 7.14 -26.62 10.38
C VAL A 37 5.83 -27.32 10.72
N PRO A 38 5.36 -27.27 11.98
CA PRO A 38 4.12 -27.95 12.38
C PRO A 38 2.87 -27.18 11.95
N TRP A 39 2.67 -27.01 10.63
CA TRP A 39 1.60 -26.23 10.00
C TRP A 39 0.20 -26.57 10.51
N ALA A 40 -0.03 -27.86 10.85
CA ALA A 40 -1.32 -28.34 11.34
C ALA A 40 -1.63 -27.90 12.78
N THR A 41 -0.65 -27.46 13.55
CA THR A 41 -0.79 -27.21 14.99
C THR A 41 -0.34 -25.83 15.43
N LEU A 42 -0.04 -24.92 14.51
CA LEU A 42 0.31 -23.52 14.82
C LEU A 42 -0.76 -22.90 15.73
N GLN A 43 -0.29 -22.14 16.72
CA GLN A 43 -1.10 -21.48 17.75
C GLN A 43 -1.05 -19.96 17.59
N PRO A 44 -1.99 -19.21 18.21
CA PRO A 44 -1.92 -17.76 18.28
C PRO A 44 -0.57 -17.28 18.83
N GLY A 45 0.06 -16.33 18.12
CA GLY A 45 1.36 -15.77 18.46
C GLY A 45 2.56 -16.51 17.86
N ASP A 46 2.36 -17.69 17.26
CA ASP A 46 3.44 -18.43 16.62
C ASP A 46 4.06 -17.64 15.45
N THR A 47 5.37 -17.73 15.33
CA THR A 47 6.14 -17.08 14.26
C THR A 47 6.99 -18.11 13.53
N VAL A 48 6.87 -18.17 12.21
CA VAL A 48 7.72 -18.98 11.32
C VAL A 48 8.70 -18.04 10.62
N LEU A 49 9.99 -18.16 10.94
CA LEU A 49 11.07 -17.41 10.29
C LEU A 49 11.72 -18.29 9.23
N ILE A 50 11.55 -17.91 7.96
CA ILE A 50 12.17 -18.60 6.82
C ILE A 50 13.42 -17.81 6.42
N TYR A 51 14.60 -18.39 6.67
CA TYR A 51 15.86 -17.71 6.39
C TYR A 51 16.21 -17.77 4.91
N TRP A 52 16.77 -16.70 4.40
CA TRP A 52 17.30 -16.66 3.04
C TRP A 52 18.40 -17.72 2.84
N ARG A 53 18.39 -18.33 1.67
CA ARG A 53 19.46 -19.19 1.14
C ARG A 53 19.58 -19.00 -0.38
N ALA A 54 20.75 -19.30 -0.95
CA ALA A 54 21.00 -19.11 -2.38
C ALA A 54 20.11 -19.99 -3.28
N THR A 55 19.70 -21.17 -2.80
CA THR A 55 18.79 -22.07 -3.53
C THR A 55 17.35 -21.86 -3.08
N PRO A 56 16.37 -21.75 -4.00
CA PRO A 56 14.97 -21.64 -3.63
C PRO A 56 14.45 -22.81 -2.79
N TYR A 57 13.49 -22.56 -1.93
CA TYR A 57 12.68 -23.56 -1.27
C TYR A 57 11.69 -24.14 -2.28
N LYS A 58 11.80 -25.43 -2.57
CA LYS A 58 10.91 -26.18 -3.47
C LYS A 58 9.82 -26.89 -2.68
N GLU A 59 9.08 -26.11 -1.91
CA GLU A 59 8.07 -26.61 -1.00
C GLU A 59 6.81 -25.75 -1.09
N LYS A 60 5.68 -26.38 -0.83
CA LYS A 60 4.38 -25.72 -0.80
C LYS A 60 3.56 -26.21 0.39
N TRP A 61 2.71 -25.36 0.93
CA TRP A 61 1.95 -25.67 2.14
C TRP A 61 0.62 -24.93 2.20
N VAL A 62 -0.19 -25.29 3.20
CA VAL A 62 -1.44 -24.62 3.53
C VAL A 62 -1.40 -24.06 4.97
N ILE A 63 -2.01 -22.89 5.14
CA ILE A 63 -2.26 -22.27 6.44
C ILE A 63 -3.77 -22.28 6.67
N CYS A 64 -4.21 -23.05 7.69
CA CYS A 64 -5.61 -23.20 8.04
C CYS A 64 -5.81 -23.07 9.56
N ARG A 65 -5.11 -22.09 10.16
CA ARG A 65 -5.03 -21.83 11.60
C ARG A 65 -5.46 -20.40 11.93
N GLN A 66 -5.70 -20.14 13.20
CA GLN A 66 -6.19 -18.86 13.69
C GLN A 66 -5.23 -18.25 14.69
N GLY A 67 -4.77 -17.04 14.42
CA GLY A 67 -4.22 -16.13 15.40
C GLY A 67 -5.32 -15.32 16.09
N THR A 68 -4.93 -14.32 16.84
CA THR A 68 -5.81 -13.29 17.42
C THR A 68 -5.26 -11.90 17.11
N ALA A 69 -6.04 -10.86 17.33
CA ALA A 69 -5.57 -9.48 17.12
C ALA A 69 -4.33 -9.15 17.97
N ALA A 70 -4.25 -9.68 19.21
CA ALA A 70 -3.09 -9.48 20.08
C ALA A 70 -1.94 -10.45 19.79
N GLN A 71 -2.21 -11.59 19.18
CA GLN A 71 -1.28 -12.67 18.92
C GLN A 71 -1.50 -13.24 17.51
N PRO A 72 -1.14 -12.50 16.44
CA PRO A 72 -1.23 -13.01 15.08
C PRO A 72 -0.26 -14.16 14.85
N ILE A 73 -0.57 -15.06 13.90
CA ILE A 73 0.39 -16.03 13.38
C ILE A 73 1.17 -15.32 12.28
N THR A 74 2.50 -15.33 12.38
CA THR A 74 3.39 -14.62 11.44
C THR A 74 4.27 -15.60 10.69
N ILE A 75 4.25 -15.53 9.36
CA ILE A 75 5.19 -16.24 8.48
C ILE A 75 6.04 -15.16 7.80
N GLN A 76 7.34 -15.14 8.12
CA GLN A 76 8.21 -14.06 7.71
C GLN A 76 9.53 -14.55 7.14
N GLY A 77 9.91 -14.01 5.98
CA GLY A 77 11.24 -14.14 5.42
C GLY A 77 12.27 -13.34 6.22
N VAL A 78 13.38 -13.98 6.56
CA VAL A 78 14.59 -13.33 7.09
C VAL A 78 15.51 -13.05 5.90
N LEU A 79 15.79 -11.78 5.67
CA LEU A 79 16.53 -11.33 4.48
C LEU A 79 17.98 -11.79 4.50
N GLY A 80 18.54 -12.01 3.32
CA GLY A 80 19.94 -12.23 3.09
C GLY A 80 20.81 -10.98 3.31
N PRO A 81 22.14 -11.11 3.21
CA PRO A 81 23.08 -10.04 3.55
C PRO A 81 22.97 -8.78 2.67
N ASN A 82 22.42 -8.91 1.44
CA ASN A 82 22.19 -7.77 0.55
C ASN A 82 20.70 -7.42 0.43
N GLY A 83 19.85 -7.89 1.36
CA GLY A 83 18.43 -7.66 1.37
C GLY A 83 17.61 -8.63 0.51
N GLU A 84 18.19 -9.74 0.06
CA GLU A 84 17.47 -10.76 -0.71
C GLU A 84 16.41 -11.44 0.14
N ARG A 85 15.26 -11.71 -0.45
CA ARG A 85 14.19 -12.48 0.20
C ARG A 85 14.41 -13.97 0.03
N PRO A 86 14.01 -14.81 1.00
CA PRO A 86 13.90 -16.25 0.76
C PRO A 86 12.89 -16.50 -0.34
N VAL A 87 13.27 -17.35 -1.30
CA VAL A 87 12.49 -17.68 -2.49
C VAL A 87 11.72 -18.97 -2.26
N ILE A 88 10.39 -18.90 -2.36
CA ILE A 88 9.48 -20.06 -2.36
C ILE A 88 9.07 -20.29 -3.81
N ASP A 89 9.53 -21.39 -4.38
CA ASP A 89 9.34 -21.68 -5.81
C ASP A 89 8.48 -22.94 -6.00
N GLY A 90 7.28 -22.72 -6.51
CA GLY A 90 6.30 -23.78 -6.77
C GLY A 90 6.66 -24.74 -7.91
N ASN A 91 7.55 -24.34 -8.83
CA ASN A 91 7.97 -25.21 -9.94
C ASN A 91 8.84 -26.38 -9.43
N GLY A 92 8.29 -27.58 -9.47
CA GLY A 92 8.92 -28.78 -8.89
C GLY A 92 8.85 -28.85 -7.37
N ALA A 93 7.96 -28.08 -6.73
CA ALA A 93 7.77 -28.09 -5.29
C ALA A 93 7.11 -29.38 -4.80
N THR A 94 7.30 -29.71 -3.53
CA THR A 94 6.65 -30.83 -2.86
C THR A 94 5.79 -30.34 -1.71
N THR A 95 4.59 -30.90 -1.61
CA THR A 95 3.73 -30.73 -0.44
C THR A 95 4.12 -31.74 0.63
N PRO A 96 4.36 -31.33 1.89
CA PRO A 96 4.61 -32.24 2.99
C PRO A 96 3.51 -33.30 3.14
N ALA A 97 3.89 -34.58 3.36
CA ALA A 97 2.94 -35.70 3.49
C ALA A 97 1.96 -35.56 4.67
N GLY A 98 2.27 -34.69 5.63
CA GLY A 98 1.38 -34.36 6.76
C GLY A 98 0.31 -33.32 6.47
N LEU A 99 0.24 -32.78 5.23
CA LEU A 99 -0.76 -31.79 4.81
C LEU A 99 -1.63 -32.35 3.71
N ASP A 100 -2.95 -32.15 3.82
CA ASP A 100 -3.91 -32.50 2.77
C ASP A 100 -4.89 -31.33 2.61
N TYR A 101 -5.01 -30.74 1.41
CA TYR A 101 -5.83 -29.57 1.19
C TYR A 101 -6.45 -29.52 -0.21
N TRP A 102 -7.60 -28.85 -0.28
CA TRP A 102 -8.36 -28.69 -1.51
C TRP A 102 -7.65 -27.75 -2.47
N ASN A 103 -7.94 -27.90 -3.74
CA ASN A 103 -7.37 -27.00 -4.74
C ASN A 103 -5.83 -26.89 -4.64
N GLU A 104 -5.15 -28.00 -4.31
CA GLU A 104 -3.70 -28.06 -4.12
C GLU A 104 -2.94 -27.53 -5.34
N ASN A 105 -3.51 -27.72 -6.54
CA ASN A 105 -2.96 -27.23 -7.80
C ASN A 105 -3.19 -25.72 -8.05
N ARG A 106 -3.80 -24.98 -7.12
CA ARG A 106 -4.08 -23.56 -7.32
C ARG A 106 -3.10 -22.62 -6.65
N GLY A 107 -2.16 -23.09 -5.81
CA GLY A 107 -1.22 -22.17 -5.17
C GLY A 107 0.09 -22.82 -4.76
N THR A 108 1.13 -21.98 -4.59
CA THR A 108 2.37 -22.39 -3.90
C THR A 108 2.18 -22.25 -2.40
N ILE A 109 1.78 -21.08 -1.92
CA ILE A 109 1.31 -20.88 -0.55
C ILE A 109 -0.21 -20.77 -0.59
N LYS A 110 -0.89 -21.67 0.14
CA LYS A 110 -2.35 -21.64 0.23
C LYS A 110 -2.81 -21.19 1.61
N ILE A 111 -3.90 -20.43 1.68
CA ILE A 111 -4.54 -20.00 2.93
C ILE A 111 -6.01 -20.40 2.89
N GLY A 112 -6.44 -21.24 3.87
CA GLY A 112 -7.79 -21.81 3.96
C GLY A 112 -8.03 -23.00 3.05
N GLY A 113 -9.05 -23.80 3.37
CA GLY A 113 -9.52 -24.94 2.58
C GLY A 113 -8.60 -26.16 2.68
N ALA A 114 -8.62 -26.88 3.79
CA ALA A 114 -7.79 -28.06 4.01
C ALA A 114 -8.58 -29.19 4.70
N ASN A 115 -8.08 -30.42 4.55
CA ASN A 115 -8.49 -31.58 5.36
C ASN A 115 -7.52 -31.76 6.53
N VAL A 116 -6.22 -31.55 6.27
CA VAL A 116 -5.16 -31.53 7.30
C VAL A 116 -4.26 -30.32 7.04
N PRO A 117 -4.26 -29.34 7.96
CA PRO A 117 -5.07 -29.22 9.18
C PRO A 117 -6.57 -29.17 8.90
N ALA A 118 -7.39 -29.48 9.89
CA ALA A 118 -8.84 -29.36 9.76
C ALA A 118 -9.24 -27.96 9.31
N ASP A 119 -10.20 -27.89 8.40
CA ASP A 119 -10.61 -26.61 7.80
C ASP A 119 -11.21 -25.67 8.86
N THR A 120 -10.63 -24.49 8.92
CA THR A 120 -11.12 -23.36 9.73
C THR A 120 -11.01 -22.09 8.91
N MET A 121 -11.72 -21.03 9.27
CA MET A 121 -11.46 -19.70 8.73
C MET A 121 -10.10 -19.20 9.24
N PRO A 122 -9.03 -19.09 8.42
CA PRO A 122 -7.77 -18.52 8.87
C PRO A 122 -7.97 -17.07 9.33
N LYS A 123 -7.44 -16.73 10.52
CA LYS A 123 -7.61 -15.38 11.07
C LYS A 123 -6.31 -14.82 11.60
N TYR A 124 -6.12 -13.51 11.44
CA TYR A 124 -4.96 -12.78 11.96
C TYR A 124 -3.65 -13.44 11.53
N ILE A 125 -3.51 -13.62 10.21
CA ILE A 125 -2.30 -14.17 9.58
C ILE A 125 -1.50 -13.02 8.97
N THR A 126 -0.19 -13.01 9.18
CA THR A 126 0.74 -12.11 8.48
C THR A 126 1.71 -12.94 7.64
N LEU A 127 1.76 -12.67 6.34
CA LEU A 127 2.74 -13.22 5.40
C LEU A 127 3.65 -12.06 4.94
N ALA A 128 4.96 -12.15 5.20
CA ALA A 128 5.85 -11.03 4.99
C ALA A 128 7.23 -11.41 4.44
N ASN A 129 7.85 -10.49 3.68
CA ASN A 129 9.27 -10.53 3.28
C ASN A 129 9.68 -11.79 2.48
N LEU A 130 8.78 -12.39 1.71
CA LEU A 130 9.05 -13.58 0.88
C LEU A 130 9.05 -13.18 -0.60
N GLU A 131 9.83 -13.90 -1.41
CA GLU A 131 9.59 -14.02 -2.85
C GLU A 131 8.82 -15.32 -3.09
N VAL A 132 7.62 -15.24 -3.65
CA VAL A 132 6.77 -16.40 -3.94
C VAL A 132 6.49 -16.45 -5.44
N ARG A 133 6.78 -17.60 -6.05
CA ARG A 133 6.69 -17.77 -7.51
C ARG A 133 6.39 -19.20 -7.95
N GLY A 134 6.26 -19.40 -9.26
CA GLY A 134 6.25 -20.73 -9.87
C GLY A 134 4.93 -21.48 -9.76
N ALA A 135 3.79 -20.78 -9.61
CA ALA A 135 2.44 -21.38 -9.71
C ALA A 135 1.87 -21.15 -11.12
N TYR A 136 2.45 -21.74 -12.13
CA TYR A 136 2.10 -21.55 -13.52
C TYR A 136 1.71 -22.88 -14.20
N ALA A 137 0.71 -22.89 -15.06
CA ALA A 137 0.12 -24.11 -15.63
C ALA A 137 1.10 -25.03 -16.37
N ALA A 138 2.20 -24.48 -16.89
CA ALA A 138 3.25 -25.28 -17.53
C ALA A 138 4.17 -26.01 -16.52
N TYR A 139 4.05 -25.71 -15.21
CA TYR A 139 4.86 -26.30 -14.18
C TYR A 139 4.11 -27.41 -13.44
N GLN A 140 4.88 -28.27 -12.77
CA GLN A 140 4.40 -29.38 -11.99
C GLN A 140 4.91 -29.32 -10.55
N PHE A 141 4.21 -30.03 -9.68
CA PHE A 141 4.58 -30.21 -8.28
C PHE A 141 4.25 -31.64 -7.82
N THR A 142 4.82 -32.05 -6.72
CA THR A 142 4.51 -33.32 -6.06
C THR A 142 3.52 -33.06 -4.93
N ARG A 143 2.37 -33.74 -4.99
CA ARG A 143 1.31 -33.69 -3.98
C ARG A 143 1.73 -34.38 -2.69
N PHE A 144 0.97 -34.12 -1.61
CA PHE A 144 1.14 -34.76 -0.31
C PHE A 144 1.15 -36.30 -0.36
N ASN A 145 0.48 -36.90 -1.36
CA ASN A 145 0.41 -38.35 -1.57
C ASN A 145 1.50 -38.89 -2.53
N GLY A 146 2.48 -38.08 -2.91
CA GLY A 146 3.57 -38.42 -3.81
C GLY A 146 3.24 -38.36 -5.31
N GLN A 147 2.00 -38.06 -5.70
CA GLN A 147 1.62 -37.94 -7.10
C GLN A 147 2.07 -36.61 -7.69
N THR A 148 2.56 -36.62 -8.94
CA THR A 148 2.85 -35.40 -9.70
C THR A 148 1.58 -34.82 -10.29
N GLN A 149 1.42 -33.48 -10.20
CA GLN A 149 0.29 -32.75 -10.77
C GLN A 149 0.77 -31.41 -11.37
N SER A 150 0.11 -30.96 -12.45
CA SER A 150 0.30 -29.63 -13.01
C SER A 150 -0.54 -28.59 -12.26
N TYR A 151 -0.05 -27.35 -12.24
CA TYR A 151 -0.85 -26.23 -11.73
C TYR A 151 -2.05 -25.95 -12.64
N ALA A 152 -3.11 -25.41 -12.07
CA ALA A 152 -4.28 -24.91 -12.79
C ALA A 152 -3.92 -23.64 -13.59
N GLN A 153 -4.69 -23.32 -14.64
CA GLN A 153 -4.49 -22.11 -15.43
C GLN A 153 -4.53 -20.84 -14.57
N ASN A 154 -5.46 -20.78 -13.63
CA ASN A 154 -5.66 -19.65 -12.71
C ASN A 154 -4.92 -19.82 -11.36
N ALA A 155 -3.88 -20.64 -11.31
CA ALA A 155 -3.07 -20.78 -10.10
C ALA A 155 -2.34 -19.47 -9.78
N ALA A 156 -2.08 -19.25 -8.48
CA ALA A 156 -1.39 -18.06 -7.98
C ALA A 156 -0.29 -18.45 -7.00
N PRO A 157 0.90 -17.81 -7.03
CA PRO A 157 1.92 -18.02 -6.00
C PRO A 157 1.38 -17.92 -4.57
N ILE A 158 0.49 -16.96 -4.31
CA ILE A 158 -0.27 -16.87 -3.05
C ILE A 158 -1.76 -17.01 -3.39
N TYR A 159 -2.36 -18.11 -2.94
CA TYR A 159 -3.77 -18.43 -3.16
C TYR A 159 -4.53 -18.47 -1.84
N VAL A 160 -5.44 -17.53 -1.65
CA VAL A 160 -6.29 -17.43 -0.48
C VAL A 160 -7.69 -17.93 -0.84
N GLU A 161 -8.08 -19.09 -0.33
CA GLU A 161 -9.44 -19.63 -0.47
C GLU A 161 -10.43 -18.80 0.34
N LYS A 162 -10.06 -18.50 1.58
CA LYS A 162 -10.78 -17.69 2.56
C LYS A 162 -9.83 -17.22 3.65
N ALA A 163 -10.00 -16.01 4.16
CA ALA A 163 -9.28 -15.51 5.33
C ALA A 163 -9.97 -14.31 5.97
N GLU A 164 -9.69 -14.06 7.24
CA GLU A 164 -10.15 -12.88 7.96
C GLU A 164 -8.95 -12.21 8.67
N ASN A 165 -8.80 -10.87 8.52
CA ASN A 165 -7.67 -10.11 9.05
C ASN A 165 -6.31 -10.66 8.57
N LEU A 166 -6.18 -10.83 7.24
CA LEU A 166 -4.95 -11.27 6.58
C LEU A 166 -4.13 -10.05 6.15
N THR A 167 -2.83 -10.09 6.45
CA THR A 167 -1.84 -9.13 5.92
C THR A 167 -0.86 -9.86 5.01
N VAL A 168 -0.71 -9.40 3.77
CA VAL A 168 0.36 -9.79 2.84
C VAL A 168 1.23 -8.57 2.60
N GLN A 169 2.48 -8.59 3.09
CA GLN A 169 3.30 -7.40 3.05
C GLN A 169 4.76 -7.65 2.64
N ASN A 170 5.33 -6.67 1.94
CA ASN A 170 6.74 -6.65 1.53
C ASN A 170 7.18 -7.91 0.78
N CYS A 171 6.28 -8.56 0.06
CA CYS A 171 6.55 -9.75 -0.74
C CYS A 171 6.83 -9.40 -2.20
N ILE A 172 7.56 -10.27 -2.88
CA ILE A 172 7.61 -10.34 -4.35
C ILE A 172 6.71 -11.50 -4.77
N ILE A 173 5.77 -11.24 -5.69
CA ILE A 173 4.79 -12.23 -6.13
C ILE A 173 4.82 -12.26 -7.65
N THR A 174 5.33 -13.35 -8.23
CA THR A 174 5.62 -13.41 -9.66
C THR A 174 5.49 -14.84 -10.21
N ASP A 175 5.49 -14.97 -11.54
CA ASP A 175 5.53 -16.24 -12.26
C ASP A 175 4.36 -17.19 -11.92
N GLY A 176 3.16 -16.63 -11.79
CA GLY A 176 1.90 -17.37 -11.66
C GLY A 176 1.01 -17.25 -12.89
N GLY A 177 -0.10 -17.98 -12.90
CA GLY A 177 -1.27 -17.66 -13.71
C GLY A 177 -1.83 -16.33 -13.23
N ASN A 178 -2.50 -16.30 -12.06
CA ASN A 178 -2.65 -15.06 -11.30
C ASN A 178 -1.43 -14.85 -10.39
N GLY A 179 -1.17 -13.60 -9.97
CA GLY A 179 -0.14 -13.34 -8.95
C GLY A 179 -0.66 -13.59 -7.53
N LEU A 180 -1.54 -12.73 -7.04
CA LEU A 180 -2.25 -12.87 -5.78
C LEU A 180 -3.70 -13.19 -6.06
N PHE A 181 -4.20 -14.32 -5.53
CA PHE A 181 -5.61 -14.66 -5.57
C PHE A 181 -6.22 -14.59 -4.17
N ILE A 182 -7.36 -13.93 -4.02
CA ILE A 182 -8.16 -13.92 -2.79
C ILE A 182 -9.60 -14.17 -3.17
N GLY A 183 -10.12 -15.32 -2.75
CA GLY A 183 -11.50 -15.75 -3.00
C GLY A 183 -12.45 -15.42 -1.86
N SER A 184 -13.72 -15.54 -2.17
CA SER A 184 -14.85 -15.49 -1.25
C SER A 184 -15.94 -16.43 -1.74
N SER A 185 -16.76 -16.93 -0.83
CA SER A 185 -17.96 -17.69 -1.17
C SER A 185 -19.21 -17.03 -0.57
N ASP A 186 -20.38 -17.56 -0.89
CA ASP A 186 -21.65 -17.10 -0.33
C ASP A 186 -21.83 -17.38 1.16
N THR A 187 -20.97 -18.22 1.75
CA THR A 187 -21.03 -18.61 3.17
C THR A 187 -19.80 -18.16 3.96
N GLU A 188 -18.64 -18.12 3.32
CA GLU A 188 -17.36 -17.83 3.96
C GLU A 188 -16.56 -16.80 3.13
N PRO A 189 -16.94 -15.51 3.15
CA PRO A 189 -16.19 -14.47 2.45
C PRO A 189 -14.90 -14.15 3.18
N SER A 190 -13.86 -13.82 2.42
CA SER A 190 -12.66 -13.18 2.98
C SER A 190 -12.97 -11.77 3.49
N ARG A 191 -12.35 -11.37 4.64
CA ARG A 191 -12.66 -10.09 5.29
C ARG A 191 -11.40 -9.39 5.82
N ASN A 192 -11.39 -8.06 5.76
CA ASN A 192 -10.36 -7.21 6.37
C ASN A 192 -8.95 -7.58 5.88
N ILE A 193 -8.71 -7.46 4.58
CA ILE A 193 -7.46 -7.85 3.94
C ILE A 193 -6.57 -6.63 3.73
N LEU A 194 -5.29 -6.73 4.10
CA LEU A 194 -4.27 -5.72 3.82
C LEU A 194 -3.19 -6.29 2.90
N VAL A 195 -3.04 -5.69 1.71
CA VAL A 195 -1.97 -5.98 0.75
C VAL A 195 -1.06 -4.76 0.70
N LYS A 196 0.16 -4.84 1.28
CA LYS A 196 0.99 -3.66 1.52
C LYS A 196 2.44 -3.85 1.12
N GLY A 197 2.98 -2.88 0.36
CA GLY A 197 4.41 -2.85 0.04
C GLY A 197 4.92 -4.01 -0.80
N ASN A 198 4.05 -4.70 -1.54
CA ASN A 198 4.43 -5.85 -2.36
C ASN A 198 4.85 -5.40 -3.77
N TYR A 199 5.68 -6.21 -4.41
CA TYR A 199 5.94 -6.13 -5.84
C TYR A 199 5.27 -7.31 -6.54
N ILE A 200 4.23 -7.05 -7.33
CA ILE A 200 3.42 -8.05 -8.02
C ILE A 200 3.60 -7.83 -9.53
N TYR A 201 4.22 -8.80 -10.22
CA TYR A 201 4.56 -8.65 -11.64
C TYR A 201 4.80 -9.99 -12.33
N GLY A 202 4.87 -9.97 -13.66
CA GLY A 202 5.27 -11.14 -14.45
C GLY A 202 4.27 -12.31 -14.36
N ASN A 203 3.03 -12.04 -13.95
CA ASN A 203 1.94 -13.02 -13.90
C ASN A 203 1.06 -12.93 -15.15
N GLY A 204 0.14 -13.86 -15.30
CA GLY A 204 -0.74 -13.98 -16.46
C GLY A 204 -0.35 -15.12 -17.38
N ASN A 205 -1.33 -15.61 -18.17
CA ASN A 205 -1.11 -16.63 -19.18
C ASN A 205 -0.98 -16.00 -20.57
N VAL A 206 -0.05 -16.48 -21.36
CA VAL A 206 0.15 -15.99 -22.73
C VAL A 206 -1.13 -16.18 -23.56
N GLY A 207 -1.59 -15.10 -24.18
CA GLY A 207 -2.81 -15.07 -25.00
C GLY A 207 -4.12 -14.99 -24.21
N SER A 208 -4.09 -15.12 -22.87
CA SER A 208 -5.28 -15.05 -22.03
C SER A 208 -5.47 -13.65 -21.42
N ALA A 209 -6.73 -13.24 -21.28
CA ALA A 209 -7.16 -12.03 -20.58
C ALA A 209 -7.80 -12.32 -19.22
N PHE A 210 -7.82 -13.59 -18.78
CA PHE A 210 -8.52 -14.01 -17.56
C PHE A 210 -7.62 -14.09 -16.33
N GLU A 211 -6.30 -14.12 -16.50
CA GLU A 211 -5.34 -14.13 -15.41
C GLU A 211 -4.59 -12.81 -15.34
N HIS A 212 -4.34 -12.34 -14.11
CA HIS A 212 -3.95 -10.98 -13.79
C HIS A 212 -2.78 -10.95 -12.80
N ASN A 213 -2.21 -9.76 -12.51
CA ASN A 213 -1.28 -9.64 -11.38
C ASN A 213 -1.97 -9.90 -10.03
N ASN A 214 -3.25 -9.57 -9.89
CA ASN A 214 -4.08 -10.07 -8.78
C ASN A 214 -5.53 -10.28 -9.26
N TYR A 215 -6.20 -11.22 -8.63
CA TYR A 215 -7.66 -11.41 -8.70
C TYR A 215 -8.16 -11.51 -7.27
N THR A 216 -8.95 -10.54 -6.81
CA THR A 216 -9.34 -10.45 -5.40
C THR A 216 -10.82 -10.17 -5.24
N ALA A 217 -11.43 -10.87 -4.27
CA ALA A 217 -12.83 -10.74 -3.88
C ALA A 217 -12.93 -10.85 -2.36
N ALA A 218 -13.21 -9.75 -1.65
CA ALA A 218 -13.28 -9.71 -0.19
C ALA A 218 -14.30 -8.66 0.31
N ILE A 219 -14.60 -8.66 1.59
CA ILE A 219 -15.29 -7.58 2.28
C ILE A 219 -14.26 -6.79 3.09
N GLY A 220 -13.94 -5.59 2.64
CA GLY A 220 -12.87 -4.77 3.19
C GLY A 220 -11.49 -5.24 2.74
N ILE A 221 -10.97 -4.63 1.66
CA ILE A 221 -9.60 -4.85 1.20
C ILE A 221 -8.90 -3.51 0.96
N THR A 222 -7.64 -3.45 1.35
CA THR A 222 -6.79 -2.28 1.11
C THR A 222 -5.51 -2.69 0.39
N PHE A 223 -5.25 -2.07 -0.75
CA PHE A 223 -3.97 -2.10 -1.44
C PHE A 223 -3.21 -0.82 -1.10
N ASP A 224 -2.11 -0.94 -0.36
CA ASP A 224 -1.35 0.18 0.18
C ASP A 224 0.13 0.09 -0.22
N SER A 225 0.64 1.10 -0.89
CA SER A 225 2.07 1.24 -1.21
C SER A 225 2.67 0.08 -2.01
N ASN A 226 1.86 -0.65 -2.79
CA ASN A 226 2.36 -1.73 -3.64
C ASN A 226 2.92 -1.20 -4.95
N ARG A 227 3.80 -1.99 -5.58
CA ARG A 227 4.16 -1.88 -6.98
C ARG A 227 3.49 -3.01 -7.76
N PHE A 228 2.68 -2.66 -8.75
CA PHE A 228 2.21 -3.58 -9.78
C PHE A 228 3.02 -3.31 -11.04
N GLY A 229 3.84 -4.27 -11.43
CA GLY A 229 4.65 -4.18 -12.64
C GLY A 229 3.96 -4.78 -13.86
N PRO A 230 4.68 -4.86 -14.99
CA PRO A 230 4.16 -5.49 -16.20
C PRO A 230 3.73 -6.94 -15.97
N LEU A 231 2.75 -7.38 -16.73
CA LEU A 231 2.38 -8.80 -16.82
C LEU A 231 3.47 -9.60 -17.52
N ARG A 232 3.35 -10.93 -17.49
CA ARG A 232 4.14 -11.82 -18.35
C ARG A 232 4.01 -11.38 -19.82
N PRO A 233 5.11 -11.32 -20.58
CA PRO A 233 5.05 -10.98 -22.01
C PRO A 233 4.04 -11.85 -22.75
N GLY A 234 3.11 -11.21 -23.47
CA GLY A 234 2.03 -11.88 -24.20
C GLY A 234 0.78 -12.21 -23.37
N ALA A 235 0.75 -11.95 -22.10
CA ALA A 235 -0.47 -12.00 -21.28
C ALA A 235 -1.31 -10.72 -21.45
N ASN A 236 -2.64 -10.86 -21.44
CA ASN A 236 -3.59 -9.77 -21.67
C ASN A 236 -4.47 -9.46 -20.46
N GLY A 237 -4.07 -9.85 -19.25
CA GLY A 237 -4.78 -9.56 -18.02
C GLY A 237 -4.66 -8.10 -17.56
N ASN A 238 -5.21 -7.79 -16.41
CA ASN A 238 -5.18 -6.44 -15.83
C ASN A 238 -4.04 -6.26 -14.81
N GLY A 239 -3.65 -5.02 -14.53
CA GLY A 239 -2.70 -4.69 -13.49
C GLY A 239 -3.25 -5.04 -12.11
N LEU A 240 -4.32 -4.38 -11.69
CA LEU A 240 -5.09 -4.67 -10.46
C LEU A 240 -6.53 -4.98 -10.84
N ARG A 241 -6.99 -6.22 -10.58
CA ARG A 241 -8.38 -6.63 -10.74
C ARG A 241 -9.00 -6.97 -9.40
N ASP A 242 -10.14 -6.34 -9.08
CA ASP A 242 -10.81 -6.48 -7.79
C ASP A 242 -12.33 -6.51 -7.91
N ARG A 243 -12.94 -7.38 -7.08
CA ARG A 243 -14.38 -7.61 -6.98
C ARG A 243 -14.94 -7.32 -5.59
N SER A 244 -14.14 -6.72 -4.71
CA SER A 244 -14.43 -6.59 -3.27
C SER A 244 -15.43 -5.47 -2.96
N ALA A 245 -16.13 -5.59 -1.85
CA ALA A 245 -16.79 -4.48 -1.17
C ALA A 245 -15.78 -3.72 -0.29
N GLY A 246 -16.00 -2.41 -0.07
CA GLY A 246 -15.13 -1.60 0.79
C GLY A 246 -13.69 -1.51 0.31
N LEU A 247 -13.49 -1.49 -1.02
CA LEU A 247 -12.18 -1.44 -1.64
C LEU A 247 -11.49 -0.09 -1.44
N VAL A 248 -10.22 -0.12 -1.01
CA VAL A 248 -9.31 1.02 -0.94
C VAL A 248 -8.03 0.72 -1.73
N VAL A 249 -7.72 1.53 -2.74
CA VAL A 249 -6.47 1.47 -3.52
C VAL A 249 -5.73 2.78 -3.30
N ARG A 250 -4.63 2.76 -2.51
CA ARG A 250 -3.96 4.00 -2.13
C ARG A 250 -2.44 3.90 -2.19
N TYR A 251 -1.81 4.97 -2.62
CA TYR A 251 -0.36 5.12 -2.63
C TYR A 251 0.35 3.97 -3.37
N ASN A 252 -0.24 3.41 -4.42
CA ASN A 252 0.38 2.37 -5.23
C ASN A 252 1.01 2.93 -6.49
N TRP A 253 1.94 2.18 -7.03
CA TRP A 253 2.52 2.38 -8.35
C TRP A 253 2.05 1.23 -9.25
N ILE A 254 1.26 1.54 -10.29
CA ILE A 254 0.62 0.52 -11.14
C ILE A 254 1.02 0.78 -12.59
N GLU A 255 1.79 -0.14 -13.16
CA GLU A 255 2.41 -0.01 -14.46
C GLU A 255 1.95 -1.15 -15.41
N GLY A 256 1.30 -0.80 -16.51
CA GLY A 256 0.84 -1.76 -17.51
C GLY A 256 -0.47 -2.45 -17.18
N GLY A 257 -0.62 -3.65 -17.73
CA GLY A 257 -1.86 -4.42 -17.76
C GLY A 257 -2.80 -4.01 -18.90
N ASN A 258 -3.77 -4.86 -19.22
CA ASN A 258 -4.85 -4.54 -20.16
C ASN A 258 -5.55 -3.23 -19.77
N ARG A 259 -5.90 -3.14 -18.45
CA ARG A 259 -6.18 -1.90 -17.73
C ARG A 259 -5.27 -1.82 -16.50
N ASN A 260 -4.97 -0.62 -16.03
CA ASN A 260 -4.27 -0.47 -14.75
C ASN A 260 -5.16 -0.94 -13.60
N LEU A 261 -6.41 -0.50 -13.58
CA LEU A 261 -7.44 -0.85 -12.61
C LEU A 261 -8.66 -1.44 -13.31
N ASP A 262 -9.14 -2.59 -12.82
CA ASP A 262 -10.33 -3.28 -13.27
C ASP A 262 -11.18 -3.65 -12.05
N LEU A 263 -12.06 -2.73 -11.66
CA LEU A 263 -12.80 -2.71 -10.40
C LEU A 263 -14.25 -3.10 -10.70
N VAL A 264 -14.51 -4.38 -10.68
CA VAL A 264 -15.73 -4.96 -11.26
C VAL A 264 -16.66 -5.58 -10.23
N ASP A 265 -17.77 -6.16 -10.68
CA ASP A 265 -18.82 -6.71 -9.84
C ASP A 265 -18.37 -7.92 -9.01
N GLY A 266 -18.95 -8.05 -7.83
CA GLY A 266 -18.69 -9.11 -6.85
C GLY A 266 -19.43 -10.40 -7.20
N GLU A 267 -19.27 -10.93 -8.43
CA GLU A 267 -19.98 -12.13 -8.90
C GLU A 267 -19.69 -13.37 -8.05
N ASP A 268 -18.54 -13.42 -7.37
CA ASP A 268 -18.10 -14.58 -6.59
C ASP A 268 -18.88 -14.77 -5.27
N SER A 269 -19.56 -13.71 -4.76
CA SER A 269 -20.28 -13.82 -3.48
C SER A 269 -21.43 -12.82 -3.34
N ILE A 270 -22.61 -13.35 -3.01
CA ILE A 270 -23.78 -12.52 -2.64
C ILE A 270 -23.51 -11.68 -1.38
N LEU A 271 -22.64 -12.15 -0.47
CA LEU A 271 -22.30 -11.43 0.74
C LEU A 271 -21.45 -10.18 0.44
N ILE A 272 -20.63 -10.22 -0.62
CA ILE A 272 -19.90 -9.05 -1.11
C ILE A 272 -20.90 -8.04 -1.69
N ARG A 273 -21.81 -8.48 -2.57
CA ARG A 273 -22.78 -7.58 -3.22
C ARG A 273 -23.74 -6.92 -2.23
N ASN A 274 -24.09 -7.63 -1.15
CA ASN A 274 -24.99 -7.13 -0.12
C ASN A 274 -24.29 -6.27 0.95
N ASP A 275 -22.96 -6.17 0.94
CA ASP A 275 -22.23 -5.34 1.90
C ASP A 275 -22.42 -3.85 1.60
N PRO A 276 -22.70 -3.00 2.60
CA PRO A 276 -22.89 -1.56 2.39
C PRO A 276 -21.69 -0.86 1.72
N GLY A 277 -20.47 -1.40 1.89
CA GLY A 277 -19.25 -0.91 1.24
C GLY A 277 -19.16 -1.24 -0.25
N TYR A 278 -20.03 -2.07 -0.79
CA TYR A 278 -19.98 -2.49 -2.19
C TYR A 278 -20.15 -1.34 -3.19
N HIS A 279 -20.97 -0.36 -2.83
CA HIS A 279 -21.27 0.80 -3.66
C HIS A 279 -20.31 1.99 -3.45
N LYS A 280 -19.22 1.81 -2.70
CA LYS A 280 -18.20 2.85 -2.47
C LYS A 280 -16.80 2.29 -2.67
N THR A 281 -16.05 2.91 -3.58
CA THR A 281 -14.65 2.51 -3.88
C THR A 281 -13.77 3.73 -3.82
N PHE A 282 -12.60 3.59 -3.15
CA PHE A 282 -11.67 4.70 -2.92
C PHE A 282 -10.34 4.43 -3.62
N VAL A 283 -9.95 5.30 -4.56
CA VAL A 283 -8.70 5.22 -5.33
C VAL A 283 -7.97 6.54 -5.21
N TYR A 284 -6.88 6.60 -4.44
CA TYR A 284 -6.21 7.87 -4.19
C TYR A 284 -4.70 7.77 -3.95
N GLY A 285 -3.99 8.84 -4.28
CA GLY A 285 -2.56 8.95 -4.06
C GLY A 285 -1.73 7.98 -4.90
N ASN A 286 -2.31 7.38 -5.95
CA ASN A 286 -1.63 6.39 -6.77
C ASN A 286 -0.94 7.02 -7.98
N VAL A 287 0.08 6.34 -8.49
CA VAL A 287 0.68 6.57 -9.79
C VAL A 287 0.23 5.46 -10.73
N LEU A 288 -0.46 5.81 -11.82
CA LEU A 288 -0.94 4.89 -12.85
C LEU A 288 -0.22 5.21 -14.15
N ILE A 289 0.56 4.24 -14.67
CA ILE A 289 1.29 4.38 -15.94
C ILE A 289 0.67 3.45 -16.96
N LYS A 290 0.20 4.02 -18.07
CA LYS A 290 -0.47 3.28 -19.14
C LYS A 290 0.41 3.26 -20.40
N PRO A 291 1.19 2.19 -20.63
CA PRO A 291 1.97 1.99 -21.85
C PRO A 291 1.10 1.49 -23.00
N ASP A 292 1.69 1.38 -24.18
CA ASP A 292 1.10 0.65 -25.31
C ASP A 292 0.82 -0.81 -24.96
N GLY A 293 -0.07 -1.42 -25.70
CA GLY A 293 -0.61 -2.76 -25.47
C GLY A 293 -1.91 -2.72 -24.65
N GLY A 294 -2.68 -3.80 -24.75
CA GLY A 294 -3.98 -3.95 -24.09
C GLY A 294 -5.01 -2.89 -24.49
N ASN A 295 -6.03 -2.75 -23.66
CA ASN A 295 -7.11 -1.77 -23.84
C ASN A 295 -6.56 -0.34 -23.65
N ASN A 296 -7.17 0.63 -24.30
CA ASN A 296 -6.80 2.04 -24.16
C ASN A 296 -7.34 2.69 -22.86
N GLN A 297 -8.17 2.00 -22.08
CA GLN A 297 -8.75 2.47 -20.82
C GLN A 297 -7.76 2.24 -19.67
N THR A 298 -7.66 3.22 -18.76
CA THR A 298 -6.83 3.07 -17.55
C THR A 298 -7.59 2.44 -16.40
N THR A 299 -8.83 2.90 -16.15
CA THR A 299 -9.66 2.50 -15.02
C THR A 299 -11.04 2.06 -15.50
N HIS A 300 -11.42 0.82 -15.19
CA HIS A 300 -12.76 0.31 -15.37
C HIS A 300 -13.44 0.18 -14.02
N TYR A 301 -14.69 0.62 -13.93
CA TYR A 301 -15.51 0.54 -12.73
C TYR A 301 -16.94 0.13 -13.07
N GLY A 302 -17.48 -0.85 -12.34
CA GLY A 302 -18.86 -1.30 -12.49
C GLY A 302 -18.98 -2.80 -12.50
N GLY A 303 -18.91 -3.44 -13.67
CA GLY A 303 -19.03 -4.88 -13.79
C GLY A 303 -18.73 -5.40 -15.19
N ASP A 304 -18.48 -6.70 -15.29
CA ASP A 304 -18.17 -7.41 -16.53
C ASP A 304 -18.72 -8.84 -16.61
N SER A 305 -19.45 -9.31 -15.59
CA SER A 305 -20.11 -10.63 -15.58
C SER A 305 -21.22 -10.77 -16.64
N GLY A 306 -21.73 -9.65 -17.15
CA GLY A 306 -22.94 -9.62 -17.99
C GLY A 306 -24.25 -9.55 -17.21
N THR A 307 -24.22 -9.81 -15.91
CA THR A 307 -25.38 -9.66 -15.02
C THR A 307 -25.42 -8.25 -14.46
N THR A 308 -25.98 -7.29 -15.22
CA THR A 308 -25.98 -5.88 -14.85
C THR A 308 -26.65 -5.59 -13.51
N ALA A 309 -27.49 -6.49 -12.99
CA ALA A 309 -28.07 -6.39 -11.65
C ALA A 309 -27.00 -6.43 -10.56
N ASP A 310 -25.92 -7.17 -10.78
CA ASP A 310 -24.82 -7.40 -9.84
C ASP A 310 -23.73 -6.32 -9.91
N TYR A 311 -23.78 -5.43 -10.91
CA TYR A 311 -22.79 -4.37 -11.07
C TYR A 311 -22.75 -3.43 -9.87
N ARG A 312 -21.63 -2.73 -9.69
CA ARG A 312 -21.39 -1.92 -8.47
C ARG A 312 -22.39 -0.80 -8.27
N LYS A 313 -22.88 -0.16 -9.33
CA LYS A 313 -23.93 0.88 -9.31
C LYS A 313 -23.75 1.90 -8.20
N GLY A 314 -22.54 2.42 -8.05
CA GLY A 314 -22.15 3.23 -6.91
C GLY A 314 -21.12 4.29 -7.29
N MET A 315 -20.45 4.81 -6.27
CA MET A 315 -19.49 5.92 -6.41
C MET A 315 -18.05 5.41 -6.36
N LEU A 316 -17.30 5.70 -7.42
CA LEU A 316 -15.84 5.68 -7.45
C LEU A 316 -15.31 7.06 -7.01
N TYR A 317 -14.69 7.14 -5.86
CA TYR A 317 -13.93 8.31 -5.42
C TYR A 317 -12.49 8.18 -5.93
N PHE A 318 -12.13 9.01 -6.92
CA PHE A 318 -10.83 8.96 -7.60
C PHE A 318 -10.12 10.31 -7.43
N TYR A 319 -9.16 10.40 -6.49
CA TYR A 319 -8.60 11.70 -6.12
C TYR A 319 -7.11 11.65 -5.80
N ASN A 320 -6.43 12.77 -6.07
CA ASN A 320 -4.99 12.90 -5.86
C ASN A 320 -4.17 11.77 -6.50
N ASN A 321 -4.59 11.27 -7.68
CA ASN A 321 -3.80 10.32 -8.45
C ASN A 321 -3.01 11.04 -9.55
N THR A 322 -1.91 10.44 -9.99
CA THR A 322 -1.16 10.85 -11.19
C THR A 322 -1.28 9.76 -12.23
N VAL A 323 -2.02 10.04 -13.30
CA VAL A 323 -2.23 9.14 -14.44
C VAL A 323 -1.36 9.62 -15.60
N VAL A 324 -0.42 8.78 -16.03
CA VAL A 324 0.53 9.06 -17.12
C VAL A 324 0.35 8.03 -18.22
N SER A 325 -0.15 8.45 -19.35
CA SER A 325 -0.18 7.61 -20.55
C SER A 325 1.08 7.81 -21.40
N THR A 326 1.78 6.72 -21.64
CA THR A 326 2.89 6.66 -22.60
C THR A 326 2.48 6.02 -23.94
N ARG A 327 1.17 5.81 -24.14
CA ARG A 327 0.62 5.24 -25.39
C ARG A 327 0.89 6.15 -26.57
N THR A 328 1.17 5.52 -27.71
CA THR A 328 1.27 6.19 -29.01
C THR A 328 -0.12 6.50 -29.61
N GLY A 329 -1.15 5.75 -29.21
CA GLY A 329 -2.54 5.92 -29.60
C GLY A 329 -3.39 6.66 -28.56
N THR A 330 -4.70 6.45 -28.62
CA THR A 330 -5.65 7.07 -27.70
C THR A 330 -5.60 6.46 -26.29
N THR A 331 -5.96 7.27 -25.30
CA THR A 331 -6.15 6.86 -23.91
C THR A 331 -7.48 7.38 -23.40
N VAL A 332 -8.24 6.52 -22.73
CA VAL A 332 -9.45 6.89 -21.99
C VAL A 332 -9.18 6.66 -20.50
N VAL A 333 -9.45 7.66 -19.65
CA VAL A 333 -9.18 7.52 -18.22
C VAL A 333 -10.17 6.56 -17.56
N PHE A 334 -11.47 6.75 -17.77
CA PHE A 334 -12.51 5.97 -17.13
C PHE A 334 -13.38 5.21 -18.13
N ARG A 335 -13.71 3.96 -17.79
CA ARG A 335 -14.85 3.23 -18.31
C ARG A 335 -15.78 2.91 -17.16
N LEU A 336 -16.99 3.43 -17.20
CA LEU A 336 -18.08 3.12 -16.29
C LEU A 336 -19.03 2.17 -17.01
N SER A 337 -19.43 1.06 -16.37
CA SER A 337 -20.11 -0.04 -17.09
C SER A 337 -21.52 0.28 -17.53
N THR A 338 -22.24 1.10 -16.74
CA THR A 338 -23.61 1.53 -17.03
C THR A 338 -23.81 2.99 -16.62
N ILE A 339 -25.00 3.56 -16.86
CA ILE A 339 -25.34 4.93 -16.43
C ILE A 339 -25.50 5.04 -14.90
N ASP A 340 -25.63 3.93 -14.20
CA ASP A 340 -25.79 3.88 -12.75
C ASP A 340 -24.44 4.00 -12.02
N GLU A 341 -23.31 3.72 -12.68
CA GLU A 341 -21.98 3.94 -12.12
C GLU A 341 -21.64 5.42 -12.17
N THR A 342 -21.11 5.91 -11.06
CA THR A 342 -20.72 7.30 -10.90
C THR A 342 -19.24 7.41 -10.46
N CYS A 343 -18.58 8.48 -10.87
CA CYS A 343 -17.20 8.77 -10.46
C CYS A 343 -17.06 10.24 -10.06
N ASP A 344 -16.48 10.47 -8.87
CA ASP A 344 -16.01 11.77 -8.41
C ASP A 344 -14.49 11.83 -8.57
N ALA A 345 -14.01 12.50 -9.62
CA ALA A 345 -12.60 12.62 -9.95
C ALA A 345 -12.10 14.04 -9.66
N ARG A 346 -11.26 14.20 -8.60
CA ARG A 346 -10.74 15.49 -8.19
C ARG A 346 -9.26 15.47 -7.84
N ASN A 347 -8.59 16.60 -8.03
CA ASN A 347 -7.18 16.77 -7.68
C ASN A 347 -6.25 15.76 -8.36
N ASN A 348 -6.57 15.26 -9.56
CA ASN A 348 -5.74 14.31 -10.29
C ASN A 348 -4.93 15.00 -11.39
N ILE A 349 -3.79 14.41 -11.75
CA ILE A 349 -3.07 14.75 -12.97
C ILE A 349 -3.41 13.71 -14.04
N PHE A 350 -3.93 14.16 -15.20
CA PHE A 350 -4.20 13.35 -16.39
C PHE A 350 -3.26 13.79 -17.52
N PHE A 351 -2.19 13.06 -17.73
CA PHE A 351 -1.16 13.39 -18.70
C PHE A 351 -1.00 12.28 -19.76
N THR A 352 -0.72 12.70 -20.98
CA THR A 352 -0.30 11.81 -22.09
C THR A 352 0.95 12.37 -22.77
N ASN A 353 1.87 11.48 -23.19
CA ASN A 353 3.05 11.88 -23.98
C ASN A 353 2.69 12.37 -25.37
N THR A 354 1.55 11.91 -25.92
CA THR A 354 1.02 12.34 -27.23
C THR A 354 0.26 13.66 -27.13
N ALA A 355 -0.37 14.12 -28.20
CA ALA A 355 -1.23 15.31 -28.18
C ALA A 355 -2.41 15.12 -27.21
N GLY A 356 -2.85 16.18 -26.54
CA GLY A 356 -3.99 16.11 -25.62
C GLY A 356 -5.29 15.62 -26.29
N THR A 357 -5.43 15.82 -27.60
CA THR A 357 -6.53 15.27 -28.39
C THR A 357 -6.62 13.75 -28.42
N SER A 358 -5.56 13.06 -27.98
CA SER A 358 -5.52 11.59 -27.78
C SER A 358 -5.97 11.18 -26.38
N LEU A 359 -6.36 12.12 -25.50
CA LEU A 359 -6.82 11.86 -24.14
C LEU A 359 -8.30 12.16 -24.02
N ALA A 360 -9.08 11.16 -23.60
CA ALA A 360 -10.49 11.32 -23.23
C ALA A 360 -10.72 10.90 -21.76
N MET A 361 -11.74 11.50 -21.14
CA MET A 361 -12.05 11.23 -19.73
C MET A 361 -12.94 10.00 -19.55
N LEU A 362 -13.96 9.81 -20.40
CA LEU A 362 -14.98 8.79 -20.22
C LEU A 362 -15.26 8.02 -21.51
N ALA A 363 -15.35 6.70 -21.42
CA ALA A 363 -15.79 5.82 -22.50
C ALA A 363 -17.30 5.53 -22.35
N GLU A 364 -18.02 5.50 -23.46
CA GLU A 364 -19.36 4.98 -23.64
C GLU A 364 -20.45 5.62 -22.76
N THR A 365 -20.49 5.32 -21.46
CA THR A 365 -21.60 5.63 -20.55
C THR A 365 -21.11 5.95 -19.13
N GLY A 366 -22.03 6.20 -18.20
CA GLY A 366 -21.78 6.53 -16.81
C GLY A 366 -21.80 8.03 -16.50
N THR A 367 -21.67 8.37 -15.22
CA THR A 367 -21.66 9.77 -14.76
C THR A 367 -20.32 10.12 -14.11
N LEU A 368 -19.60 11.08 -14.71
CA LEU A 368 -18.30 11.55 -14.25
C LEU A 368 -18.36 13.02 -13.82
N SER A 369 -18.11 13.28 -12.54
CA SER A 369 -17.95 14.60 -11.97
C SER A 369 -16.46 14.93 -11.81
N LEU A 370 -16.02 16.07 -12.35
CA LEU A 370 -14.62 16.49 -12.38
C LEU A 370 -14.44 17.76 -11.56
N ALA A 371 -13.40 17.84 -10.70
CA ALA A 371 -13.11 19.03 -9.92
C ALA A 371 -11.60 19.23 -9.74
N ASN A 372 -11.08 20.40 -10.11
CA ASN A 372 -9.69 20.82 -9.91
C ASN A 372 -8.66 19.76 -10.30
N ASN A 373 -8.80 19.14 -11.48
CA ASN A 373 -7.78 18.27 -12.03
C ASN A 373 -6.83 19.06 -12.93
N TRP A 374 -5.65 18.53 -13.19
CA TRP A 374 -4.76 18.98 -14.25
C TRP A 374 -4.90 18.04 -15.44
N ALA A 375 -5.10 18.57 -16.64
CA ALA A 375 -5.16 17.78 -17.86
C ALA A 375 -4.34 18.41 -19.00
N LYS A 376 -3.82 17.55 -19.90
CA LYS A 376 -3.11 18.00 -21.08
C LYS A 376 -4.04 18.76 -22.04
N ALA A 377 -3.58 19.91 -22.52
CA ALA A 377 -4.35 20.77 -23.43
C ALA A 377 -4.87 20.00 -24.64
N GLY A 378 -6.15 20.15 -24.95
CA GLY A 378 -6.83 19.46 -26.05
C GLY A 378 -7.58 18.18 -25.65
N TRP A 379 -7.55 17.78 -24.38
CA TRP A 379 -8.34 16.66 -23.88
C TRP A 379 -9.84 16.79 -24.21
N ARG A 380 -10.56 15.68 -24.21
CA ARG A 380 -11.99 15.65 -24.56
C ARG A 380 -12.79 14.76 -23.59
N ASN A 381 -14.11 14.98 -23.57
CA ASN A 381 -15.00 14.19 -22.71
C ASN A 381 -14.99 12.71 -23.11
N SER A 382 -15.11 12.41 -24.41
CA SER A 382 -15.13 11.06 -24.96
C SER A 382 -14.61 11.04 -26.41
N PHE A 383 -14.27 9.83 -26.89
CA PHE A 383 -14.06 9.54 -28.31
C PHE A 383 -15.32 9.01 -29.00
N GLU A 384 -16.35 8.64 -28.23
CA GLU A 384 -17.58 8.04 -28.73
C GLU A 384 -18.51 9.09 -29.39
N SER A 385 -19.21 8.66 -30.46
CA SER A 385 -20.23 9.46 -31.14
C SER A 385 -21.31 8.52 -31.72
N PRO A 386 -22.55 8.54 -31.20
CA PRO A 386 -23.02 9.36 -30.09
C PRO A 386 -22.41 8.95 -28.74
N PHE A 387 -22.23 9.91 -27.83
CA PHE A 387 -21.75 9.68 -26.49
C PHE A 387 -22.93 9.57 -25.51
N GLY A 388 -23.02 8.44 -24.81
CA GLY A 388 -24.11 8.13 -23.87
C GLY A 388 -23.82 8.50 -22.41
N GLY A 389 -22.60 8.95 -22.08
CA GLY A 389 -22.21 9.31 -20.72
C GLY A 389 -22.46 10.78 -20.37
N ILE A 390 -22.31 11.10 -19.09
CA ILE A 390 -22.41 12.47 -18.57
C ILE A 390 -21.05 12.86 -17.96
N VAL A 391 -20.46 13.96 -18.46
CA VAL A 391 -19.23 14.54 -17.91
C VAL A 391 -19.51 15.99 -17.50
N SER A 392 -19.23 16.33 -16.25
CA SER A 392 -19.45 17.64 -15.67
C SER A 392 -18.19 18.18 -14.98
N GLY A 393 -18.10 19.50 -14.77
CA GLY A 393 -17.05 20.15 -13.96
C GLY A 393 -15.69 20.35 -14.65
N GLY A 394 -15.54 19.99 -15.93
CA GLY A 394 -14.26 20.12 -16.65
C GLY A 394 -13.75 21.56 -16.80
N SER A 395 -14.57 22.57 -16.57
CA SER A 395 -14.19 24.00 -16.56
C SER A 395 -13.25 24.37 -15.39
N SER A 396 -13.19 23.56 -14.34
CA SER A 396 -12.29 23.76 -13.20
C SER A 396 -10.89 23.17 -13.41
N PHE A 397 -10.58 22.64 -14.58
CA PHE A 397 -9.29 22.03 -14.87
C PHE A 397 -8.19 23.07 -15.05
N LEU A 398 -7.02 22.78 -14.50
CA LEU A 398 -5.77 23.38 -14.97
C LEU A 398 -5.35 22.68 -16.27
N ILE A 399 -5.09 23.49 -17.29
CA ILE A 399 -4.78 23.01 -18.64
C ILE A 399 -3.36 23.43 -18.99
N GLY A 400 -2.53 22.48 -19.41
CA GLY A 400 -1.15 22.73 -19.82
C GLY A 400 -0.61 21.72 -20.82
N THR A 401 0.59 21.95 -21.31
CA THR A 401 1.30 21.01 -22.18
C THR A 401 2.08 19.99 -21.40
N ALA A 402 2.54 20.35 -20.20
CA ALA A 402 3.26 19.48 -19.26
C ALA A 402 2.88 19.86 -17.81
N PRO A 403 2.73 18.90 -16.91
CA PRO A 403 2.31 19.16 -15.53
C PRO A 403 3.43 19.71 -14.63
N GLY A 404 4.67 19.76 -15.12
CA GLY A 404 5.83 20.21 -14.33
C GLY A 404 6.43 19.11 -13.46
N PHE A 405 6.55 17.90 -13.99
CA PHE A 405 7.27 16.81 -13.30
C PHE A 405 8.78 17.06 -13.24
N VAL A 406 9.44 16.61 -12.18
CA VAL A 406 10.89 16.71 -11.99
C VAL A 406 11.64 16.00 -13.12
N ASP A 407 11.27 14.76 -13.44
CA ASP A 407 11.86 14.00 -14.54
C ASP A 407 10.87 12.95 -15.10
N LEU A 408 10.19 13.32 -16.15
CA LEU A 408 9.23 12.43 -16.82
C LEU A 408 9.91 11.18 -17.41
N ALA A 409 11.13 11.32 -17.95
CA ALA A 409 11.83 10.22 -18.61
C ALA A 409 12.23 9.11 -17.61
N ASN A 410 12.63 9.49 -16.40
CA ASN A 410 12.97 8.58 -15.32
C ASN A 410 11.77 8.32 -14.37
N GLN A 411 10.57 8.71 -14.81
CA GLN A 411 9.33 8.49 -14.06
C GLN A 411 9.40 9.14 -12.65
N ASP A 412 10.05 10.30 -12.51
CA ASP A 412 9.96 11.11 -11.29
C ASP A 412 8.82 12.12 -11.45
N PHE A 413 7.64 11.74 -10.96
CA PHE A 413 6.41 12.51 -11.08
C PHE A 413 6.20 13.49 -9.91
N ARG A 414 7.21 13.72 -9.08
CA ARG A 414 7.18 14.81 -8.12
C ARG A 414 7.14 16.14 -8.88
N LEU A 415 6.62 17.19 -8.24
CA LEU A 415 6.40 18.49 -8.89
C LEU A 415 7.67 19.37 -8.80
N LEU A 416 7.97 20.07 -9.89
CA LEU A 416 8.91 21.20 -9.89
C LEU A 416 8.29 22.39 -9.14
N SER A 417 9.12 23.27 -8.58
CA SER A 417 8.68 24.43 -7.78
C SER A 417 7.78 25.45 -8.51
N ASN A 418 7.73 25.39 -9.84
CA ASN A 418 6.89 26.24 -10.69
C ASN A 418 5.70 25.50 -11.30
N ALA A 419 5.40 24.27 -10.84
CA ALA A 419 4.29 23.50 -11.37
C ALA A 419 2.94 24.15 -11.01
N GLN A 420 2.04 24.24 -11.98
CA GLN A 420 0.68 24.79 -11.80
C GLN A 420 -0.17 23.98 -10.79
N ALA A 421 0.17 22.74 -10.56
CA ALA A 421 -0.53 21.81 -9.69
C ALA A 421 -0.34 22.13 -8.19
N ILE A 422 0.68 22.94 -7.83
CA ILE A 422 1.00 23.27 -6.44
C ILE A 422 -0.06 24.17 -5.83
N GLY A 423 -0.63 23.76 -4.69
CA GLY A 423 -1.66 24.50 -3.95
C GLY A 423 -2.98 24.71 -4.70
N ALA A 424 -3.19 23.98 -5.80
CA ALA A 424 -4.32 24.19 -6.71
C ALA A 424 -5.46 23.17 -6.53
N GLY A 425 -5.32 22.26 -5.57
CA GLY A 425 -6.36 21.28 -5.26
C GLY A 425 -7.60 21.90 -4.63
N THR A 426 -8.71 21.16 -4.66
CA THR A 426 -9.93 21.49 -3.95
C THR A 426 -10.14 20.56 -2.76
N SER A 427 -11.09 20.91 -1.88
CA SER A 427 -11.49 20.06 -0.75
C SER A 427 -11.90 18.66 -1.22
N LEU A 428 -11.54 17.66 -0.44
CA LEU A 428 -11.98 16.29 -0.68
C LEU A 428 -13.49 16.16 -0.44
N ASN A 429 -14.12 15.20 -1.10
CA ASN A 429 -15.51 14.87 -0.85
C ASN A 429 -15.70 14.49 0.63
N VAL A 430 -16.82 14.91 1.22
CA VAL A 430 -17.11 14.63 2.64
C VAL A 430 -17.18 13.13 2.96
N ASP A 431 -17.60 12.32 2.00
CA ASP A 431 -17.70 10.85 2.15
C ASP A 431 -16.35 10.13 2.26
N VAL A 432 -15.24 10.79 1.86
CA VAL A 432 -13.91 10.19 1.99
C VAL A 432 -13.24 10.53 3.32
N GLN A 433 -13.79 11.51 4.06
CA GLN A 433 -13.19 12.00 5.30
C GLN A 433 -13.87 11.36 6.54
N PRO A 434 -13.13 11.18 7.64
CA PRO A 434 -11.67 11.32 7.77
C PRO A 434 -10.89 10.06 7.38
N ALA A 435 -11.58 8.93 7.12
CA ALA A 435 -10.98 7.60 7.00
C ALA A 435 -10.01 7.46 5.80
N ASN A 436 -10.29 8.19 4.71
CA ASN A 436 -9.55 8.10 3.46
C ASN A 436 -8.90 9.45 3.07
N ASN A 437 -8.44 10.22 4.05
CA ASN A 437 -7.66 11.43 3.80
C ASN A 437 -6.31 11.11 3.13
N VAL A 438 -5.86 12.00 2.23
CA VAL A 438 -4.56 11.87 1.56
C VAL A 438 -3.47 12.40 2.50
N ILE A 439 -2.93 11.53 3.34
CA ILE A 439 -1.93 11.86 4.36
C ILE A 439 -0.55 11.29 4.09
N ARG A 440 -0.40 10.48 3.04
CA ARG A 440 0.86 9.90 2.62
C ARG A 440 1.07 10.09 1.11
N GLN A 441 2.28 9.81 0.64
CA GLN A 441 2.65 9.73 -0.76
C GLN A 441 3.57 8.54 -1.00
N TYR A 442 3.56 8.03 -2.24
CA TYR A 442 4.35 6.85 -2.62
C TYR A 442 5.84 7.17 -2.65
N VAL A 443 6.66 6.26 -2.10
CA VAL A 443 8.12 6.27 -2.25
C VAL A 443 8.53 5.14 -3.19
N LYS A 444 9.29 5.42 -4.19
CA LYS A 444 9.74 4.53 -5.26
C LYS A 444 10.86 3.60 -4.74
N HIS A 445 10.67 2.27 -4.60
CA HIS A 445 9.41 1.59 -4.78
C HIS A 445 8.98 0.84 -3.53
N GLN A 446 7.67 0.48 -3.45
CA GLN A 446 7.04 -0.38 -2.46
C GLN A 446 6.97 0.22 -1.04
N SER A 447 6.93 1.55 -0.94
CA SER A 447 6.91 2.25 0.34
C SER A 447 6.07 3.52 0.23
N SER A 448 5.79 4.15 1.33
CA SER A 448 5.18 5.47 1.40
C SER A 448 5.72 6.26 2.58
N GLU A 449 5.74 7.57 2.44
CA GLU A 449 6.11 8.52 3.47
C GLU A 449 4.95 9.44 3.81
N ASP A 450 5.03 10.17 4.90
CA ASP A 450 4.03 11.19 5.23
C ASP A 450 4.03 12.28 4.16
N ARG A 451 2.83 12.61 3.66
CA ARG A 451 2.67 13.68 2.67
C ARG A 451 2.98 15.01 3.34
N PRO A 452 3.88 15.84 2.79
CA PRO A 452 4.14 17.16 3.34
C PRO A 452 2.86 17.99 3.45
N VAL A 453 2.76 18.85 4.45
CA VAL A 453 1.62 19.77 4.60
C VAL A 453 2.12 21.16 4.23
N SER A 454 1.70 21.67 3.07
CA SER A 454 2.13 22.96 2.54
C SER A 454 0.97 23.95 2.30
N GLY A 455 -0.18 23.75 2.94
CA GLY A 455 -1.37 24.60 2.78
C GLY A 455 -2.52 23.88 2.07
N THR A 456 -2.99 24.38 0.93
CA THR A 456 -3.97 23.70 0.09
C THR A 456 -3.31 22.50 -0.60
N LEU A 457 -4.02 21.38 -0.71
CA LEU A 457 -3.53 20.17 -1.35
C LEU A 457 -3.04 20.44 -2.78
N ASP A 458 -1.94 19.83 -3.14
CA ASP A 458 -1.48 19.80 -4.52
C ASP A 458 -2.33 18.83 -5.36
N ILE A 459 -2.44 19.12 -6.64
CA ILE A 459 -3.05 18.21 -7.61
C ILE A 459 -2.05 17.10 -7.95
N GLY A 460 -2.49 15.83 -7.92
CA GLY A 460 -1.68 14.66 -8.19
C GLY A 460 -1.29 13.86 -6.95
N ALA A 461 -0.50 12.82 -7.17
CA ALA A 461 -0.11 11.84 -6.16
C ALA A 461 0.93 12.38 -5.15
N TYR A 462 1.61 13.45 -5.50
CA TYR A 462 2.69 14.02 -4.69
C TYR A 462 2.36 15.45 -4.26
N GLU A 463 2.77 15.78 -3.02
CA GLU A 463 2.80 17.15 -2.52
C GLU A 463 4.19 17.73 -2.77
N PHE A 464 4.25 18.97 -3.24
CA PHE A 464 5.51 19.69 -3.37
C PHE A 464 6.08 20.01 -2.00
N ALA A 465 7.24 19.45 -1.70
CA ALA A 465 8.01 19.83 -0.53
C ALA A 465 9.00 20.92 -0.96
N ALA A 466 8.73 22.17 -0.61
CA ALA A 466 9.74 23.21 -0.77
C ALA A 466 11.02 22.78 -0.02
N THR A 467 12.16 22.79 -0.69
CA THR A 467 13.44 22.62 -0.01
C THR A 467 13.54 23.75 1.02
N PRO A 468 13.61 23.47 2.32
CA PRO A 468 13.65 24.54 3.30
C PRO A 468 14.90 25.38 3.07
N THR A 469 14.75 26.68 3.01
CA THR A 469 15.90 27.59 3.09
C THR A 469 16.57 27.35 4.42
N LEU A 470 17.83 26.90 4.40
CA LEU A 470 18.61 26.67 5.60
C LEU A 470 19.31 27.96 6.02
N VAL A 471 19.21 28.29 7.30
CA VAL A 471 19.78 29.47 7.90
C VAL A 471 20.62 29.09 9.12
N SER A 472 21.57 29.96 9.49
CA SER A 472 22.33 29.84 10.73
C SER A 472 21.65 30.62 11.86
N ILE A 473 21.72 30.07 13.08
CA ILE A 473 21.29 30.75 14.31
C ILE A 473 22.45 30.73 15.26
N SER A 474 22.88 31.92 15.70
CA SER A 474 23.97 32.05 16.64
C SER A 474 23.64 33.07 17.74
N GLY A 475 24.38 33.00 18.83
CA GLY A 475 24.24 33.91 19.95
C GLY A 475 25.26 33.64 21.02
N ARG A 476 25.09 34.30 22.15
CA ARG A 476 25.97 34.22 23.29
C ARG A 476 25.21 33.90 24.57
N VAL A 477 25.74 32.99 25.36
CA VAL A 477 25.26 32.70 26.72
C VAL A 477 26.19 33.32 27.71
N THR A 478 25.65 34.17 28.60
CA THR A 478 26.43 34.89 29.61
C THR A 478 25.96 34.59 31.03
N THR A 479 26.83 34.82 31.97
CA THR A 479 26.52 34.94 33.40
C THR A 479 25.77 36.24 33.67
N PRO A 480 25.15 36.43 34.86
CA PRO A 480 24.49 37.70 35.24
C PRO A 480 25.38 38.93 35.16
N ASP A 481 26.68 38.78 35.39
CA ASP A 481 27.70 39.84 35.30
C ASP A 481 28.26 40.04 33.89
N GLY A 482 27.70 39.41 32.87
CA GLY A 482 28.03 39.63 31.46
C GLY A 482 29.21 38.82 30.90
N ARG A 483 29.83 37.92 31.70
CA ARG A 483 30.92 37.07 31.23
C ARG A 483 30.39 35.91 30.42
N GLY A 484 31.12 35.48 29.38
CA GLY A 484 30.77 34.33 28.58
C GLY A 484 30.73 33.03 29.39
N LEU A 485 29.63 32.28 29.31
CA LEU A 485 29.47 31.01 30.01
C LEU A 485 29.91 29.86 29.13
N ARG A 486 31.03 29.22 29.51
CA ARG A 486 31.61 28.08 28.80
C ARG A 486 30.88 26.79 29.11
N ASN A 487 30.79 25.89 28.12
CA ASN A 487 30.25 24.54 28.24
C ASN A 487 28.78 24.49 28.69
N ALA A 488 28.00 25.54 28.51
CA ALA A 488 26.56 25.47 28.58
C ALA A 488 26.04 24.71 27.34
N ILE A 489 25.04 23.85 27.50
CA ILE A 489 24.40 23.16 26.38
C ILE A 489 23.22 23.98 25.91
N VAL A 490 23.30 24.50 24.70
CA VAL A 490 22.16 25.12 24.03
C VAL A 490 21.46 24.08 23.18
N ALA A 491 20.15 23.97 23.29
CA ALA A 491 19.34 23.06 22.50
C ALA A 491 18.29 23.85 21.73
N ILE A 492 18.14 23.55 20.45
CA ILE A 492 17.05 24.03 19.59
C ILE A 492 16.13 22.87 19.27
N THR A 493 14.83 23.05 19.49
CA THR A 493 13.80 22.01 19.29
C THR A 493 12.69 22.56 18.41
N ASP A 494 12.30 21.84 17.37
CA ASP A 494 11.17 22.20 16.51
C ASP A 494 9.83 21.75 17.09
N GLY A 495 8.72 22.12 16.44
CA GLY A 495 7.36 21.75 16.85
C GLY A 495 7.04 20.25 16.78
N GLN A 496 7.91 19.43 16.20
CA GLN A 496 7.79 17.97 16.11
C GLN A 496 8.70 17.24 17.10
N GLY A 497 9.46 17.98 17.92
CA GLY A 497 10.35 17.42 18.94
C GLY A 497 11.75 17.07 18.43
N MET A 498 12.09 17.35 17.17
CA MET A 498 13.45 17.20 16.63
C MET A 498 14.39 18.20 17.32
N ARG A 499 15.47 17.68 17.91
CA ARG A 499 16.37 18.46 18.77
C ARG A 499 17.81 18.42 18.24
N GLN A 500 18.43 19.63 18.11
CA GLN A 500 19.87 19.79 17.91
C GLN A 500 20.48 20.44 19.15
N THR A 501 21.75 20.19 19.41
CA THR A 501 22.48 20.78 20.57
C THR A 501 23.83 21.31 20.15
N ALA A 502 24.25 22.42 20.77
CA ALA A 502 25.56 23.00 20.67
C ALA A 502 26.11 23.32 22.06
N ALA A 503 27.41 23.13 22.27
CA ALA A 503 28.09 23.57 23.50
C ALA A 503 28.68 24.95 23.31
N THR A 504 28.56 25.83 24.30
CA THR A 504 29.14 27.16 24.23
C THR A 504 30.66 27.14 24.35
N SER A 505 31.30 28.01 23.59
CA SER A 505 32.76 28.27 23.63
C SER A 505 33.19 28.92 24.96
N SER A 506 34.53 29.18 25.11
CA SER A 506 35.07 29.92 26.25
C SER A 506 34.54 31.36 26.37
N PHE A 507 34.05 31.93 25.26
CA PHE A 507 33.44 33.26 25.23
C PHE A 507 31.91 33.22 25.34
N GLY A 508 31.34 32.02 25.56
CA GLY A 508 29.88 31.81 25.64
C GLY A 508 29.18 31.74 24.29
N LEU A 509 29.91 31.74 23.16
CA LEU A 509 29.34 31.73 21.81
C LEU A 509 28.86 30.32 21.43
N TYR A 510 27.74 30.26 20.72
CA TYR A 510 27.20 29.05 20.13
C TYR A 510 26.66 29.31 18.71
N SER A 511 26.58 28.29 17.90
CA SER A 511 25.89 28.34 16.60
C SER A 511 25.19 27.03 16.27
N PHE A 512 24.12 27.15 15.51
CA PHE A 512 23.47 26.08 14.79
C PHE A 512 23.49 26.43 13.32
N ASP A 513 23.99 25.53 12.50
CA ASP A 513 23.96 25.64 11.05
C ASP A 513 22.81 24.73 10.53
N ALA A 514 22.31 25.03 9.33
CA ALA A 514 21.28 24.25 8.67
C ALA A 514 19.93 24.15 9.43
N ILE A 515 19.46 25.25 10.00
CA ILE A 515 18.12 25.37 10.59
C ILE A 515 17.14 25.80 9.50
N ALA A 516 16.01 25.09 9.35
CA ALA A 516 15.00 25.41 8.35
C ALA A 516 14.31 26.75 8.66
N ALA A 517 14.37 27.71 7.74
CA ALA A 517 13.63 28.97 7.85
C ALA A 517 12.11 28.75 7.76
N GLY A 518 11.33 29.69 8.31
CA GLY A 518 9.87 29.66 8.27
C GLY A 518 9.20 28.69 9.25
N ARG A 519 9.99 28.02 10.12
CA ARG A 519 9.49 27.15 11.19
C ARG A 519 9.65 27.81 12.55
N THR A 520 8.83 27.37 13.51
CA THR A 520 8.96 27.82 14.91
C THR A 520 9.82 26.83 15.69
N TYR A 521 10.76 27.37 16.47
CA TYR A 521 11.66 26.63 17.33
C TYR A 521 11.63 27.15 18.74
N THR A 522 11.91 26.28 19.71
CA THR A 522 12.18 26.66 21.10
C THR A 522 13.66 26.42 21.37
N ILE A 523 14.36 27.47 21.83
CA ILE A 523 15.75 27.36 22.28
C ILE A 523 15.77 27.32 23.81
N THR A 524 16.52 26.36 24.35
CA THR A 524 16.74 26.17 25.78
C THR A 524 18.22 26.11 26.10
N VAL A 525 18.63 26.62 27.24
CA VAL A 525 20.01 26.54 27.72
C VAL A 525 20.06 25.75 29.02
N ILE A 526 20.98 24.78 29.08
CA ILE A 526 21.22 23.95 30.28
C ILE A 526 22.61 24.28 30.81
N SER A 527 22.70 24.66 32.06
CA SER A 527 23.90 24.91 32.82
C SER A 527 23.80 24.31 34.24
N LYS A 528 24.97 24.05 34.83
CA LYS A 528 25.03 23.52 36.21
C LYS A 528 24.81 24.63 37.27
N LEU A 529 25.07 25.87 36.93
CA LEU A 529 25.14 26.99 37.87
C LEU A 529 24.02 28.03 37.68
N TYR A 530 23.46 28.13 36.45
CA TYR A 530 22.52 29.19 36.12
C TYR A 530 21.28 28.64 35.46
N ARG A 531 20.16 29.34 35.66
CA ARG A 531 18.88 29.05 35.01
C ARG A 531 18.67 30.01 33.84
N PHE A 532 17.97 29.55 32.79
CA PHE A 532 17.66 30.34 31.61
C PHE A 532 16.20 30.15 31.20
N ALA A 533 15.54 31.24 30.84
CA ALA A 533 14.21 31.18 30.26
C ALA A 533 14.28 30.64 28.82
N PRO A 534 13.40 29.69 28.42
CA PRO A 534 13.29 29.27 27.02
C PRO A 534 12.90 30.44 26.12
N ARG A 535 13.41 30.43 24.88
CA ARG A 535 13.10 31.46 23.87
C ARG A 535 12.52 30.82 22.60
N GLY A 536 11.31 31.24 22.24
CA GLY A 536 10.69 30.90 20.93
C GLY A 536 11.26 31.80 19.84
N ILE A 537 11.57 31.21 18.68
CA ILE A 537 12.00 31.93 17.48
C ILE A 537 11.34 31.36 16.23
N SER A 538 11.18 32.22 15.21
CA SER A 538 10.70 31.79 13.87
C SER A 538 11.59 32.46 12.81
N PRO A 539 12.78 31.87 12.53
CA PRO A 539 13.76 32.49 11.67
C PRO A 539 13.28 32.52 10.22
N THR A 540 13.31 33.68 9.57
CA THR A 540 13.10 33.87 8.13
C THR A 540 14.44 34.09 7.38
N GLY A 541 15.54 34.25 8.13
CA GLY A 541 16.92 34.45 7.68
C GLY A 541 17.88 34.11 8.82
N ALA A 542 19.19 34.28 8.59
CA ALA A 542 20.20 34.07 9.62
C ALA A 542 19.98 35.01 10.82
N LEU A 543 20.08 34.47 12.04
CA LEU A 543 19.95 35.21 13.28
C LEU A 543 21.28 35.14 14.04
N SER A 544 21.87 36.29 14.39
CA SER A 544 23.19 36.37 15.05
C SER A 544 23.12 36.73 16.55
N ASP A 545 21.99 37.24 17.04
CA ASP A 545 21.89 37.83 18.38
C ASP A 545 20.84 37.12 19.25
N VAL A 546 20.83 35.79 19.21
CA VAL A 546 19.94 34.99 20.06
C VAL A 546 20.62 34.72 21.39
N ASP A 547 20.72 35.77 22.21
CA ASP A 547 21.50 35.76 23.45
C ASP A 547 20.68 35.31 24.67
N PHE A 548 21.39 34.73 25.64
CA PHE A 548 20.84 34.28 26.91
C PHE A 548 21.69 34.82 28.07
N VAL A 549 21.03 35.38 29.08
CA VAL A 549 21.64 35.81 30.31
C VAL A 549 21.19 34.89 31.46
N GLY A 550 22.14 34.32 32.18
CA GLY A 550 21.90 33.43 33.28
C GLY A 550 21.22 34.17 34.45
N GLN A 551 20.38 33.44 35.18
CA GLN A 551 19.77 33.85 36.42
C GLN A 551 20.27 32.91 37.53
N GLU A 552 20.54 33.45 38.71
CA GLU A 552 20.98 32.66 39.88
C GLU A 552 19.87 31.76 40.44
#